data_7082a2d895b0484b298002010400cd2d
#
_entry.id   7082a2d895b0484b298002010400cd2d
#
_cell.length_a   1.000
_cell.length_b   1.000
_cell.length_c   1.000
_cell.angle_alpha   90.00
_cell.angle_beta   90.00
_cell.angle_gamma   90.00
#
_symmetry.space_group_name_H-M   'P 1'
#
loop_
_entity.id
_entity.type
_entity.pdbx_description
1 polymer ?
#
loop_
_entity_poly.entity_id
_entity_poly.type
_entity_poly.pdbx_seq_one_letter_code
_entity_poly.pdbx_strand_id
1 'polypeptide(L)'
;MTLDDSILGMRLRVMRRAQELGNVSAACREAGISRTLFYRWRKRFERYGPDGLHPRRRQARRGRPPQTPLHMEQLVVGFALAWPTWGCARLAAHLARQGLAHLAPSTVQRILRRAGLPTRRERLVALEAHTAHTQGLLTDRTRRELARARPGRTRHVEAQEPGELVCLDTFYIGKLKGVGKVWQITACDAACSYGVGRLLPALSADAAARFLREVLVPLYRRAGWPLRRVLTDRGSEFKGAFDETCRALGIRHTRTRPRHAWTNGFVERLQGTILDEHWRIQFRRRYFTSRAALQQTLEAFLRFYNEQRPHQGYRLRGQVPAALFWGAAAAAAR
;
A
#
# COMPACT_ATOMS: atom_id res chain seq x y z
N MET A 1 -45.34 10.50 8.68
CA MET A 1 -45.80 10.09 7.34
C MET A 1 -44.54 9.95 6.45
N THR A 2 -44.22 8.74 6.03
CA THR A 2 -43.03 8.50 5.20
C THR A 2 -43.33 8.78 3.73
N LEU A 3 -42.29 8.93 2.90
CA LEU A 3 -42.44 9.07 1.44
C LEU A 3 -43.20 7.88 0.84
N ASP A 4 -42.97 6.67 1.36
CA ASP A 4 -43.64 5.45 0.94
C ASP A 4 -45.13 5.47 1.25
N ASP A 5 -45.55 6.05 2.41
CA ASP A 5 -46.96 6.25 2.77
C ASP A 5 -47.67 7.27 1.85
N SER A 6 -46.93 8.31 1.46
CA SER A 6 -47.44 9.31 0.50
C SER A 6 -47.69 8.70 -0.87
N ILE A 7 -46.77 7.85 -1.36
CA ILE A 7 -46.92 7.15 -2.63
C ILE A 7 -48.08 6.15 -2.58
N LEU A 8 -48.20 5.39 -1.50
CA LEU A 8 -49.32 4.47 -1.28
C LEU A 8 -50.66 5.24 -1.32
N GLY A 9 -50.76 6.36 -0.58
CA GLY A 9 -51.94 7.19 -0.54
C GLY A 9 -52.33 7.73 -1.92
N MET A 10 -51.34 8.17 -2.71
CA MET A 10 -51.57 8.62 -4.09
C MET A 10 -52.15 7.52 -4.97
N ARG A 11 -51.59 6.29 -4.92
CA ARG A 11 -52.04 5.14 -5.71
C ARG A 11 -53.46 4.72 -5.36
N LEU A 12 -53.80 4.70 -4.06
CA LEU A 12 -55.16 4.45 -3.58
C LEU A 12 -56.16 5.49 -4.04
N ARG A 13 -55.81 6.78 -4.01
CA ARG A 13 -56.69 7.86 -4.51
C ARG A 13 -56.99 7.69 -5.99
N VAL A 14 -56.00 7.36 -6.81
CA VAL A 14 -56.21 7.14 -8.25
C VAL A 14 -57.12 5.95 -8.51
N MET A 15 -57.00 4.86 -7.74
CA MET A 15 -57.87 3.68 -7.87
C MET A 15 -59.31 4.01 -7.46
N ARG A 16 -59.49 4.73 -6.33
CA ARG A 16 -60.82 5.20 -5.90
C ARG A 16 -61.43 6.14 -6.95
N ARG A 17 -60.67 7.09 -7.48
CA ARG A 17 -61.14 8.03 -8.50
C ARG A 17 -61.58 7.31 -9.80
N ALA A 18 -60.93 6.25 -10.17
CA ALA A 18 -61.33 5.43 -11.32
C ALA A 18 -62.68 4.70 -11.10
N GLN A 19 -62.97 4.30 -9.84
CA GLN A 19 -64.27 3.71 -9.45
C GLN A 19 -65.38 4.76 -9.46
N GLU A 20 -65.10 5.95 -8.88
CA GLU A 20 -66.07 7.06 -8.84
C GLU A 20 -66.47 7.52 -10.25
N LEU A 21 -65.51 7.63 -11.16
CA LEU A 21 -65.75 8.08 -12.53
C LEU A 21 -66.29 6.99 -13.45
N GLY A 22 -66.26 5.73 -13.01
CA GLY A 22 -66.59 4.59 -13.92
C GLY A 22 -65.69 4.50 -15.14
N ASN A 23 -64.62 5.33 -15.21
CA ASN A 23 -63.79 5.50 -16.39
C ASN A 23 -62.30 5.58 -16.04
N VAL A 24 -61.58 4.46 -16.24
CA VAL A 24 -60.15 4.35 -15.95
C VAL A 24 -59.30 5.34 -16.78
N SER A 25 -59.72 5.58 -18.05
CA SER A 25 -58.96 6.48 -18.92
C SER A 25 -59.01 7.95 -18.43
N ALA A 26 -60.18 8.37 -17.92
CA ALA A 26 -60.32 9.71 -17.33
C ALA A 26 -59.51 9.85 -16.06
N ALA A 27 -59.59 8.89 -15.13
CA ALA A 27 -58.81 8.92 -13.88
C ALA A 27 -57.29 8.91 -14.14
N CYS A 28 -56.82 8.14 -15.13
CA CYS A 28 -55.41 8.12 -15.52
C CYS A 28 -54.95 9.48 -16.08
N ARG A 29 -55.77 10.16 -16.87
CA ARG A 29 -55.44 11.50 -17.40
C ARG A 29 -55.37 12.53 -16.27
N GLU A 30 -56.33 12.52 -15.35
CA GLU A 30 -56.30 13.39 -14.16
C GLU A 30 -55.06 13.18 -13.31
N ALA A 31 -54.64 11.95 -13.13
CA ALA A 31 -53.50 11.58 -12.31
C ALA A 31 -52.14 11.65 -13.04
N GLY A 32 -52.10 11.94 -14.34
CA GLY A 32 -50.85 11.99 -15.13
C GLY A 32 -50.15 10.66 -15.27
N ILE A 33 -50.91 9.54 -15.26
CA ILE A 33 -50.32 8.17 -15.34
C ILE A 33 -50.81 7.43 -16.58
N SER A 34 -50.02 6.44 -17.04
CA SER A 34 -50.45 5.56 -18.13
C SER A 34 -51.46 4.52 -17.65
N ARG A 35 -52.40 4.14 -18.53
CA ARG A 35 -53.37 3.03 -18.26
C ARG A 35 -52.65 1.72 -17.92
N THR A 36 -51.52 1.43 -18.58
CA THR A 36 -50.68 0.26 -18.28
C THR A 36 -50.20 0.25 -16.84
N LEU A 37 -49.81 1.41 -16.31
CA LEU A 37 -49.36 1.53 -14.91
C LEU A 37 -50.54 1.32 -13.97
N PHE A 38 -51.70 1.88 -14.25
CA PHE A 38 -52.94 1.67 -13.48
C PHE A 38 -53.32 0.19 -13.39
N TYR A 39 -53.42 -0.51 -14.49
CA TYR A 39 -53.76 -1.94 -14.47
C TYR A 39 -52.72 -2.80 -13.80
N ARG A 40 -51.44 -2.41 -13.82
CA ARG A 40 -50.40 -3.06 -13.03
C ARG A 40 -50.60 -2.88 -11.54
N TRP A 41 -51.02 -1.69 -11.10
CA TRP A 41 -51.37 -1.44 -9.72
C TRP A 41 -52.62 -2.20 -9.30
N ARG A 42 -53.65 -2.18 -10.14
CA ARG A 42 -54.91 -2.88 -9.92
C ARG A 42 -54.71 -4.39 -9.74
N LYS A 43 -53.97 -5.03 -10.64
CA LYS A 43 -53.62 -6.47 -10.53
C LYS A 43 -52.85 -6.80 -9.23
N ARG A 44 -52.01 -5.85 -8.75
CA ARG A 44 -51.31 -6.03 -7.47
C ARG A 44 -52.20 -5.82 -6.27
N PHE A 45 -53.09 -4.88 -6.35
CA PHE A 45 -54.09 -4.60 -5.32
C PHE A 45 -55.05 -5.79 -5.14
N GLU A 46 -55.55 -6.33 -6.24
CA GLU A 46 -56.42 -7.51 -6.27
C GLU A 46 -55.73 -8.74 -5.64
N ARG A 47 -54.41 -8.86 -5.81
CA ARG A 47 -53.65 -10.04 -5.34
C ARG A 47 -53.13 -9.87 -3.87
N TYR A 48 -52.79 -8.69 -3.45
CA TYR A 48 -52.07 -8.44 -2.20
C TYR A 48 -52.73 -7.34 -1.33
N GLY A 49 -53.91 -6.87 -1.67
CA GLY A 49 -54.57 -5.77 -0.98
C GLY A 49 -53.78 -4.46 -1.03
N PRO A 50 -53.96 -3.57 -0.06
CA PRO A 50 -53.24 -2.28 0.04
C PRO A 50 -51.72 -2.43 0.03
N ASP A 51 -51.19 -3.49 0.63
CA ASP A 51 -49.74 -3.77 0.67
C ASP A 51 -49.16 -3.99 -0.73
N GLY A 52 -49.96 -4.47 -1.68
CA GLY A 52 -49.60 -4.57 -3.08
C GLY A 52 -49.27 -3.25 -3.75
N LEU A 53 -49.72 -2.13 -3.18
CA LEU A 53 -49.50 -0.78 -3.70
C LEU A 53 -48.29 -0.06 -3.09
N HIS A 54 -47.62 -0.63 -2.09
CA HIS A 54 -46.37 -0.05 -1.61
C HIS A 54 -45.32 0.00 -2.73
N PRO A 55 -44.49 1.08 -2.79
CA PRO A 55 -43.41 1.14 -3.73
C PRO A 55 -42.44 -0.02 -3.49
N ARG A 56 -42.23 -0.86 -4.50
CA ARG A 56 -41.18 -1.89 -4.42
C ARG A 56 -39.86 -1.18 -4.40
N ARG A 57 -39.18 -1.17 -3.27
CA ARG A 57 -37.73 -0.89 -3.30
C ARG A 57 -37.13 -1.87 -4.31
N ARG A 58 -36.49 -1.36 -5.37
CA ARG A 58 -35.66 -2.20 -6.21
C ARG A 58 -34.64 -2.82 -5.26
N GLN A 59 -34.83 -4.08 -4.93
CA GLN A 59 -33.72 -4.85 -4.38
C GLN A 59 -32.61 -4.67 -5.41
N ALA A 60 -31.49 -4.05 -4.99
CA ALA A 60 -30.33 -3.96 -5.84
C ALA A 60 -30.16 -5.34 -6.48
N ARG A 61 -30.14 -5.39 -7.82
CA ARG A 61 -29.99 -6.67 -8.53
C ARG A 61 -28.83 -7.35 -7.83
N ARG A 62 -29.09 -8.43 -7.15
CA ARG A 62 -28.03 -9.27 -6.60
C ARG A 62 -27.20 -9.66 -7.81
N GLY A 63 -26.03 -9.03 -7.98
CA GLY A 63 -25.10 -9.41 -9.03
C GLY A 63 -24.83 -10.91 -8.92
N ARG A 64 -24.22 -11.48 -9.95
CA ARG A 64 -23.76 -12.88 -9.92
C ARG A 64 -23.07 -13.13 -8.57
N PRO A 65 -23.42 -14.20 -7.85
CA PRO A 65 -22.80 -14.50 -6.57
C PRO A 65 -21.27 -14.53 -6.72
N PRO A 66 -20.51 -14.16 -5.68
CA PRO A 66 -19.06 -14.18 -5.73
C PRO A 66 -18.58 -15.58 -6.10
N GLN A 67 -17.78 -15.69 -7.15
CA GLN A 67 -17.18 -16.98 -7.56
C GLN A 67 -15.95 -17.34 -6.72
N THR A 68 -15.43 -16.39 -5.94
CA THR A 68 -14.27 -16.61 -5.09
C THR A 68 -14.72 -17.33 -3.81
N PRO A 69 -14.14 -18.49 -3.47
CA PRO A 69 -14.47 -19.21 -2.25
C PRO A 69 -14.18 -18.37 -0.99
N LEU A 70 -14.96 -18.57 0.07
CA LEU A 70 -14.87 -17.78 1.30
C LEU A 70 -13.46 -17.82 1.93
N HIS A 71 -12.81 -18.98 1.94
CA HIS A 71 -11.45 -19.13 2.47
C HIS A 71 -10.43 -18.28 1.71
N MET A 72 -10.60 -18.12 0.39
CA MET A 72 -9.76 -17.22 -0.43
C MET A 72 -10.02 -15.76 -0.11
N GLU A 73 -11.26 -15.39 0.17
CA GLU A 73 -11.58 -14.02 0.62
C GLU A 73 -10.94 -13.72 1.98
N GLN A 74 -11.04 -14.65 2.92
CA GLN A 74 -10.42 -14.56 4.25
C GLN A 74 -8.89 -14.47 4.13
N LEU A 75 -8.28 -15.24 3.24
CA LEU A 75 -6.86 -15.18 2.95
C LEU A 75 -6.44 -13.79 2.45
N VAL A 76 -7.15 -13.24 1.46
CA VAL A 76 -6.90 -11.89 0.92
C VAL A 76 -7.02 -10.82 2.01
N VAL A 77 -8.05 -10.91 2.86
CA VAL A 77 -8.27 -9.97 3.98
C VAL A 77 -7.14 -10.09 5.01
N GLY A 78 -6.76 -11.31 5.38
CA GLY A 78 -5.65 -11.56 6.31
C GLY A 78 -4.33 -10.96 5.81
N PHE A 79 -3.97 -11.19 4.54
CA PHE A 79 -2.78 -10.57 3.94
C PHE A 79 -2.88 -9.05 3.83
N ALA A 80 -4.06 -8.50 3.53
CA ALA A 80 -4.25 -7.06 3.47
C ALA A 80 -4.13 -6.36 4.84
N LEU A 81 -4.49 -7.04 5.92
CA LEU A 81 -4.29 -6.54 7.29
C LEU A 81 -2.86 -6.77 7.79
N ALA A 82 -2.21 -7.86 7.38
CA ALA A 82 -0.79 -8.09 7.66
C ALA A 82 0.09 -7.04 6.96
N TRP A 83 -0.26 -6.68 5.72
CA TRP A 83 0.44 -5.71 4.88
C TRP A 83 -0.48 -4.54 4.48
N PRO A 84 -0.91 -3.69 5.43
CA PRO A 84 -1.99 -2.71 5.21
C PRO A 84 -1.65 -1.64 4.18
N THR A 85 -0.36 -1.46 3.87
CA THR A 85 0.13 -0.45 2.93
C THR A 85 0.21 -0.94 1.47
N TRP A 86 0.03 -2.25 1.25
CA TRP A 86 0.15 -2.83 -0.09
C TRP A 86 -1.08 -2.57 -0.96
N GLY A 87 -0.85 -2.28 -2.25
CA GLY A 87 -1.91 -2.20 -3.26
C GLY A 87 -2.38 -3.57 -3.72
N CYS A 88 -3.56 -3.63 -4.33
CA CYS A 88 -4.17 -4.88 -4.78
C CYS A 88 -3.30 -5.69 -5.75
N ALA A 89 -2.54 -5.01 -6.63
CA ALA A 89 -1.63 -5.67 -7.56
C ALA A 89 -0.49 -6.39 -6.84
N ARG A 90 0.07 -5.77 -5.79
CA ARG A 90 1.14 -6.38 -4.99
C ARG A 90 0.62 -7.55 -4.15
N LEU A 91 -0.56 -7.40 -3.55
CA LEU A 91 -1.20 -8.50 -2.82
C LEU A 91 -1.47 -9.69 -3.74
N ALA A 92 -2.00 -9.47 -4.93
CA ALA A 92 -2.24 -10.51 -5.92
C ALA A 92 -0.95 -11.22 -6.35
N ALA A 93 0.10 -10.45 -6.66
CA ALA A 93 1.40 -10.99 -7.05
C ALA A 93 2.06 -11.80 -5.92
N HIS A 94 1.94 -11.34 -4.67
CA HIS A 94 2.47 -12.07 -3.52
C HIS A 94 1.74 -13.39 -3.28
N LEU A 95 0.40 -13.39 -3.32
CA LEU A 95 -0.41 -14.60 -3.17
C LEU A 95 -0.08 -15.64 -4.25
N ALA A 96 0.07 -15.19 -5.50
CA ALA A 96 0.47 -16.05 -6.62
C ALA A 96 1.88 -16.63 -6.43
N ARG A 97 2.84 -15.82 -5.99
CA ARG A 97 4.22 -16.25 -5.75
C ARG A 97 4.33 -17.27 -4.62
N GLN A 98 3.50 -17.15 -3.59
CA GLN A 98 3.45 -18.13 -2.48
C GLN A 98 2.64 -19.39 -2.85
N GLY A 99 2.14 -19.51 -4.05
CA GLY A 99 1.28 -20.63 -4.47
C GLY A 99 -0.07 -20.70 -3.76
N LEU A 100 -0.47 -19.62 -3.07
CA LEU A 100 -1.68 -19.59 -2.23
C LEU A 100 -2.95 -19.27 -3.02
N ALA A 101 -2.86 -18.35 -3.99
CA ALA A 101 -3.99 -17.95 -4.82
C ALA A 101 -3.55 -17.22 -6.09
N HIS A 102 -4.13 -17.57 -7.23
CA HIS A 102 -3.99 -16.83 -8.49
C HIS A 102 -5.23 -15.95 -8.70
N LEU A 103 -5.18 -14.70 -8.23
CA LEU A 103 -6.27 -13.74 -8.30
C LEU A 103 -5.87 -12.50 -9.10
N ALA A 104 -6.77 -12.02 -9.97
CA ALA A 104 -6.57 -10.74 -10.62
C ALA A 104 -6.62 -9.59 -9.58
N PRO A 105 -5.83 -8.50 -9.75
CA PRO A 105 -5.86 -7.34 -8.85
C PRO A 105 -7.26 -6.74 -8.67
N SER A 106 -8.09 -6.76 -9.72
CA SER A 106 -9.49 -6.32 -9.67
C SER A 106 -10.37 -7.20 -8.76
N THR A 107 -10.07 -8.51 -8.70
CA THR A 107 -10.76 -9.44 -7.79
C THR A 107 -10.36 -9.17 -6.34
N VAL A 108 -9.06 -8.98 -6.07
CA VAL A 108 -8.56 -8.56 -4.74
C VAL A 108 -9.24 -7.26 -4.31
N GLN A 109 -9.35 -6.26 -5.21
CA GLN A 109 -10.02 -5.00 -4.91
C GLN A 109 -11.51 -5.18 -4.56
N ARG A 110 -12.23 -6.05 -5.29
CA ARG A 110 -13.64 -6.35 -4.98
C ARG A 110 -13.81 -7.03 -3.63
N ILE A 111 -12.94 -7.97 -3.31
CA ILE A 111 -12.92 -8.64 -1.99
C ILE A 111 -12.71 -7.60 -0.89
N LEU A 112 -11.67 -6.76 -1.00
CA LEU A 112 -11.36 -5.75 -0.01
C LEU A 112 -12.48 -4.70 0.15
N ARG A 113 -13.17 -4.32 -0.95
CA ARG A 113 -14.36 -3.45 -0.87
C ARG A 113 -15.50 -4.09 -0.07
N ARG A 114 -15.78 -5.37 -0.28
CA ARG A 114 -16.81 -6.10 0.49
C ARG A 114 -16.44 -6.20 1.97
N ALA A 115 -15.17 -6.35 2.28
CA ALA A 115 -14.65 -6.42 3.64
C ALA A 115 -14.53 -5.04 4.35
N GLY A 116 -14.89 -3.92 3.67
CA GLY A 116 -14.73 -2.58 4.24
C GLY A 116 -13.28 -2.09 4.34
N LEU A 117 -12.36 -2.69 3.57
CA LEU A 117 -10.91 -2.44 3.60
C LEU A 117 -10.33 -1.99 2.24
N PRO A 118 -11.06 -1.21 1.41
CA PRO A 118 -10.65 -0.91 0.04
C PRO A 118 -9.39 -0.06 -0.03
N THR A 119 -9.18 0.84 0.93
CA THR A 119 -8.05 1.77 0.92
C THR A 119 -7.01 1.42 1.98
N ARG A 120 -5.78 1.91 1.78
CA ARG A 120 -4.71 1.86 2.77
C ARG A 120 -5.13 2.48 4.11
N ARG A 121 -5.87 3.59 4.07
CA ARG A 121 -6.33 4.29 5.28
C ARG A 121 -7.24 3.39 6.11
N GLU A 122 -8.23 2.76 5.49
CA GLU A 122 -9.19 1.89 6.17
C GLU A 122 -8.51 0.67 6.79
N ARG A 123 -7.54 0.07 6.09
CA ARG A 123 -6.75 -1.03 6.63
C ARG A 123 -5.87 -0.63 7.81
N LEU A 124 -5.27 0.56 7.77
CA LEU A 124 -4.51 1.10 8.89
C LEU A 124 -5.41 1.42 10.09
N VAL A 125 -6.60 1.98 9.84
CA VAL A 125 -7.61 2.22 10.90
C VAL A 125 -8.08 0.90 11.52
N ALA A 126 -8.33 -0.14 10.71
CA ALA A 126 -8.70 -1.46 11.20
C ALA A 126 -7.56 -2.08 12.06
N LEU A 127 -6.30 -1.91 11.64
CA LEU A 127 -5.14 -2.33 12.42
C LEU A 127 -5.02 -1.54 13.74
N GLU A 128 -5.26 -0.23 13.70
CA GLU A 128 -5.27 0.63 14.90
C GLU A 128 -6.37 0.23 15.88
N ALA A 129 -7.59 -0.04 15.38
CA ALA A 129 -8.71 -0.50 16.20
C ALA A 129 -8.39 -1.84 16.88
N HIS A 130 -7.77 -2.76 16.16
CA HIS A 130 -7.34 -4.04 16.72
C HIS A 130 -6.24 -3.87 17.79
N THR A 131 -5.26 -3.02 17.55
CA THR A 131 -4.16 -2.76 18.50
C THR A 131 -4.63 -1.97 19.71
N ALA A 132 -5.54 -1.01 19.54
CA ALA A 132 -6.13 -0.26 20.65
C ALA A 132 -6.93 -1.17 21.60
N HIS A 133 -7.54 -2.24 21.07
CA HIS A 133 -8.24 -3.26 21.86
C HIS A 133 -7.28 -4.15 22.68
N THR A 134 -6.05 -4.31 22.18
CA THR A 134 -5.08 -5.27 22.75
C THR A 134 -3.94 -4.62 23.56
N GLN A 135 -3.50 -3.38 23.28
CA GLN A 135 -2.24 -2.84 23.83
C GLN A 135 -2.17 -1.32 24.14
N GLY A 136 -3.27 -0.54 23.97
CA GLY A 136 -3.28 0.88 24.35
C GLY A 136 -2.88 1.91 23.27
N LEU A 137 -3.12 3.17 23.55
CA LEU A 137 -3.37 4.33 22.69
C LEU A 137 -2.19 4.91 21.87
N LEU A 138 -2.49 5.32 20.63
CA LEU A 138 -1.64 6.18 19.77
C LEU A 138 -1.95 7.67 19.97
N THR A 139 -0.91 8.52 19.91
CA THR A 139 -1.04 9.98 20.03
C THR A 139 -1.49 10.64 18.71
N ASP A 140 -2.29 11.73 18.80
CA ASP A 140 -2.79 12.50 17.65
C ASP A 140 -1.70 13.09 16.74
N ARG A 141 -0.50 13.32 17.27
CA ARG A 141 0.66 13.79 16.51
C ARG A 141 1.07 12.77 15.45
N THR A 142 1.10 11.48 15.80
CA THR A 142 1.46 10.38 14.89
C THR A 142 0.42 10.21 13.77
N ARG A 143 -0.87 10.47 14.06
CA ARG A 143 -1.95 10.45 13.05
C ARG A 143 -1.79 11.53 11.98
N ARG A 144 -1.39 12.75 12.36
CA ARG A 144 -1.25 13.91 11.45
C ARG A 144 -0.07 13.75 10.49
N GLU A 145 1.05 13.22 10.97
CA GLU A 145 2.24 12.97 10.13
C GLU A 145 2.02 11.85 9.11
N LEU A 146 1.17 10.88 9.44
CA LEU A 146 0.77 9.79 8.52
C LEU A 146 -0.05 10.28 7.31
N ALA A 147 -0.69 11.45 7.42
CA ALA A 147 -1.60 11.99 6.39
C ALA A 147 -0.89 12.81 5.30
N ARG A 148 0.38 13.22 5.48
CA ARG A 148 1.02 14.29 4.71
C ARG A 148 1.86 13.93 3.49
N ALA A 149 2.10 12.68 3.13
CA ALA A 149 3.04 12.33 2.05
C ALA A 149 2.37 12.05 0.70
N ARG A 150 2.53 12.94 -0.29
CA ARG A 150 2.31 12.67 -1.72
C ARG A 150 3.58 12.98 -2.53
N PRO A 151 4.01 12.13 -3.48
CA PRO A 151 5.17 12.40 -4.33
C PRO A 151 4.80 12.94 -5.72
N GLY A 152 5.65 13.81 -6.25
CA GLY A 152 5.62 14.32 -7.63
C GLY A 152 6.41 13.44 -8.63
N ARG A 153 6.16 13.64 -9.93
CA ARG A 153 6.82 12.91 -11.04
C ARG A 153 8.29 13.31 -11.20
N THR A 154 9.20 12.35 -11.40
CA THR A 154 10.65 12.57 -11.56
C THR A 154 11.22 11.88 -12.81
N ARG A 155 12.25 12.50 -13.47
CA ARG A 155 13.07 11.88 -14.49
C ARG A 155 13.96 10.80 -13.84
N HIS A 156 13.96 9.60 -14.41
CA HIS A 156 14.72 8.47 -13.86
C HIS A 156 16.21 8.58 -14.23
N VAL A 157 17.06 8.38 -13.22
CA VAL A 157 18.46 8.03 -13.45
C VAL A 157 18.47 6.52 -13.73
N GLU A 158 19.05 6.12 -14.86
CA GLU A 158 19.06 4.71 -15.28
C GLU A 158 20.39 4.06 -14.94
N ALA A 159 20.33 2.82 -14.43
CA ALA A 159 21.42 1.88 -14.31
C ALA A 159 20.93 0.54 -14.87
N GLN A 160 21.76 -0.18 -15.61
CA GLN A 160 21.36 -1.42 -16.27
C GLN A 160 21.73 -2.64 -15.42
N GLU A 161 22.89 -2.61 -14.78
CA GLU A 161 23.43 -3.70 -13.96
C GLU A 161 23.52 -3.31 -12.48
N PRO A 162 23.37 -4.29 -11.55
CA PRO A 162 23.62 -4.04 -10.13
C PRO A 162 25.05 -3.51 -9.91
N GLY A 163 25.18 -2.55 -8.99
CA GLY A 163 26.48 -1.91 -8.68
C GLY A 163 26.88 -0.77 -9.61
N GLU A 164 26.24 -0.61 -10.77
CA GLU A 164 26.50 0.54 -11.67
C GLU A 164 26.17 1.87 -11.00
N LEU A 165 25.07 1.92 -10.27
CA LEU A 165 24.67 3.07 -9.47
C LEU A 165 23.92 2.63 -8.21
N VAL A 166 24.47 3.00 -7.05
CA VAL A 166 23.84 2.80 -5.75
C VAL A 166 23.53 4.13 -5.10
N CYS A 167 22.27 4.37 -4.81
CA CYS A 167 21.81 5.58 -4.14
C CYS A 167 21.85 5.41 -2.63
N LEU A 168 22.52 6.33 -1.93
CA LEU A 168 22.62 6.34 -0.48
C LEU A 168 21.94 7.58 0.10
N ASP A 169 21.33 7.40 1.25
CA ASP A 169 20.75 8.49 2.02
C ASP A 169 20.63 8.11 3.49
N THR A 170 20.52 9.14 4.33
CA THR A 170 20.30 8.98 5.78
C THR A 170 18.99 9.59 6.18
N PHE A 171 18.31 9.01 7.17
CA PHE A 171 17.14 9.66 7.74
C PHE A 171 17.02 9.43 9.25
N TYR A 172 16.40 10.39 9.89
CA TYR A 172 16.14 10.36 11.32
C TYR A 172 14.88 9.55 11.63
N ILE A 173 15.03 8.46 12.39
CA ILE A 173 13.89 7.62 12.78
C ILE A 173 13.15 8.26 13.95
N GLY A 174 13.89 8.79 14.94
CA GLY A 174 13.32 9.40 16.14
C GLY A 174 14.24 9.34 17.34
N LYS A 175 13.77 9.89 18.48
CA LYS A 175 14.39 9.75 19.79
C LYS A 175 13.59 8.74 20.61
N LEU A 176 14.20 7.62 20.94
CA LEU A 176 13.56 6.54 21.68
C LEU A 176 14.02 6.53 23.12
N LYS A 177 13.09 6.33 24.06
CA LYS A 177 13.41 6.27 25.49
C LYS A 177 14.35 5.08 25.75
N GLY A 178 15.46 5.31 26.44
CA GLY A 178 16.49 4.29 26.71
C GLY A 178 17.47 4.02 25.57
N VAL A 179 17.21 4.52 24.34
CA VAL A 179 18.07 4.30 23.16
C VAL A 179 18.72 5.60 22.67
N GLY A 180 18.04 6.73 22.84
CA GLY A 180 18.48 8.03 22.35
C GLY A 180 18.06 8.34 20.93
N LYS A 181 18.79 9.21 20.24
CA LYS A 181 18.58 9.53 18.82
C LYS A 181 18.98 8.33 17.95
N VAL A 182 18.14 7.99 16.99
CA VAL A 182 18.37 6.88 16.06
C VAL A 182 18.35 7.42 14.63
N TRP A 183 19.44 7.20 13.94
CA TRP A 183 19.63 7.50 12.53
C TRP A 183 19.71 6.20 11.74
N GLN A 184 19.26 6.19 10.51
CA GLN A 184 19.39 5.07 9.59
C GLN A 184 20.10 5.54 8.34
N ILE A 185 21.16 4.83 7.93
CA ILE A 185 21.72 4.92 6.59
C ILE A 185 21.09 3.83 5.73
N THR A 186 20.75 4.17 4.50
CA THR A 186 20.07 3.29 3.55
C THR A 186 20.77 3.37 2.21
N ALA A 187 20.96 2.24 1.57
CA ALA A 187 21.44 2.15 0.19
C ALA A 187 20.40 1.40 -0.66
N CYS A 188 20.18 1.87 -1.87
CA CYS A 188 19.30 1.26 -2.85
C CYS A 188 19.99 1.15 -4.20
N ASP A 189 20.10 -0.05 -4.72
CA ASP A 189 20.62 -0.27 -6.08
C ASP A 189 19.61 0.24 -7.13
N ALA A 190 20.09 1.05 -8.05
CA ALA A 190 19.21 1.67 -9.05
C ALA A 190 18.77 0.69 -10.15
N ALA A 191 19.53 -0.39 -10.40
CA ALA A 191 19.19 -1.38 -11.41
C ALA A 191 18.14 -2.39 -10.93
N CYS A 192 18.27 -2.91 -9.71
CA CYS A 192 17.43 -3.99 -9.21
C CYS A 192 16.60 -3.62 -7.96
N SER A 193 16.74 -2.40 -7.44
CA SER A 193 16.09 -1.94 -6.21
C SER A 193 16.47 -2.77 -4.96
N TYR A 194 17.61 -3.45 -4.97
CA TYR A 194 18.10 -4.18 -3.78
C TYR A 194 18.40 -3.18 -2.67
N GLY A 195 17.78 -3.38 -1.52
CA GLY A 195 17.83 -2.47 -0.39
C GLY A 195 18.76 -2.94 0.72
N VAL A 196 19.60 -2.06 1.25
CA VAL A 196 20.48 -2.30 2.39
C VAL A 196 20.31 -1.16 3.38
N GLY A 197 20.33 -1.44 4.68
CA GLY A 197 20.21 -0.40 5.69
C GLY A 197 20.83 -0.78 7.03
N ARG A 198 21.33 0.21 7.72
CA ARG A 198 21.92 0.05 9.06
C ARG A 198 21.56 1.24 9.95
N LEU A 199 21.35 0.96 11.23
CA LEU A 199 21.17 2.00 12.23
C LEU A 199 22.54 2.56 12.66
N LEU A 200 22.61 3.88 12.70
CA LEU A 200 23.82 4.59 13.11
C LEU A 200 23.67 5.12 14.55
N PRO A 201 24.74 5.04 15.37
CA PRO A 201 24.74 5.64 16.69
C PRO A 201 24.74 7.19 16.62
N ALA A 202 25.40 7.73 15.61
CA ALA A 202 25.48 9.14 15.31
C ALA A 202 25.60 9.34 13.80
N LEU A 203 25.18 10.50 13.31
CA LEU A 203 25.33 10.90 11.93
C LEU A 203 26.74 11.49 11.75
N SER A 204 27.63 10.77 11.07
CA SER A 204 29.00 11.21 10.81
C SER A 204 29.54 10.62 9.50
N ALA A 205 30.56 11.29 8.93
CA ALA A 205 31.24 10.83 7.72
C ALA A 205 31.95 9.48 7.92
N ASP A 206 32.52 9.25 9.11
CA ASP A 206 33.13 7.97 9.46
C ASP A 206 32.12 6.83 9.52
N ALA A 207 30.92 7.09 10.05
CA ALA A 207 29.87 6.09 10.10
C ALA A 207 29.38 5.71 8.69
N ALA A 208 29.22 6.67 7.81
CA ALA A 208 28.88 6.44 6.40
C ALA A 208 30.02 5.72 5.65
N ALA A 209 31.27 6.11 5.89
CA ALA A 209 32.44 5.44 5.32
C ALA A 209 32.56 3.97 5.78
N ARG A 210 32.34 3.70 7.06
CA ARG A 210 32.28 2.33 7.60
C ARG A 210 31.17 1.51 6.93
N PHE A 211 29.99 2.07 6.78
CA PHE A 211 28.88 1.38 6.08
C PHE A 211 29.25 1.02 4.66
N LEU A 212 29.94 1.89 3.92
CA LEU A 212 30.42 1.60 2.58
C LEU A 212 31.44 0.44 2.59
N ARG A 213 32.49 0.52 3.44
CA ARG A 213 33.58 -0.48 3.50
C ARG A 213 33.13 -1.84 4.02
N GLU A 214 32.35 -1.86 5.10
CA GLU A 214 32.06 -3.07 5.87
C GLU A 214 30.77 -3.76 5.44
N VAL A 215 29.85 -3.02 4.79
CA VAL A 215 28.55 -3.56 4.39
C VAL A 215 28.41 -3.62 2.88
N LEU A 216 28.52 -2.49 2.19
CA LEU A 216 28.21 -2.45 0.76
C LEU A 216 29.28 -3.16 -0.07
N VAL A 217 30.55 -2.82 0.07
CA VAL A 217 31.61 -3.41 -0.75
C VAL A 217 31.68 -4.94 -0.61
N PRO A 218 31.65 -5.52 0.60
CA PRO A 218 31.62 -6.99 0.74
C PRO A 218 30.37 -7.63 0.16
N LEU A 219 29.21 -6.96 0.28
CA LEU A 219 27.95 -7.45 -0.27
C LEU A 219 27.99 -7.55 -1.80
N TYR A 220 28.43 -6.47 -2.46
CA TYR A 220 28.52 -6.44 -3.93
C TYR A 220 29.58 -7.41 -4.46
N ARG A 221 30.73 -7.52 -3.77
CA ARG A 221 31.75 -8.52 -4.09
C ARG A 221 31.21 -9.95 -4.03
N ARG A 222 30.46 -10.29 -2.97
CA ARG A 222 29.84 -11.59 -2.81
C ARG A 222 28.76 -11.88 -3.87
N ALA A 223 28.07 -10.85 -4.33
CA ALA A 223 27.08 -10.97 -5.40
C ALA A 223 27.69 -11.01 -6.82
N GLY A 224 29.03 -10.87 -6.94
CA GLY A 224 29.72 -10.87 -8.22
C GLY A 224 29.63 -9.57 -9.01
N TRP A 225 29.23 -8.47 -8.37
CA TRP A 225 29.07 -7.16 -9.04
C TRP A 225 30.14 -6.16 -8.58
N PRO A 226 30.76 -5.40 -9.50
CA PRO A 226 31.60 -4.27 -9.11
C PRO A 226 30.73 -3.09 -8.65
N LEU A 227 31.02 -2.54 -7.47
CA LEU A 227 30.39 -1.28 -7.03
C LEU A 227 31.09 -0.11 -7.70
N ARG A 228 30.51 0.40 -8.79
CA ARG A 228 31.17 1.42 -9.66
C ARG A 228 30.90 2.85 -9.20
N ARG A 229 29.67 3.16 -8.75
CA ARG A 229 29.26 4.53 -8.43
C ARG A 229 28.24 4.58 -7.28
N VAL A 230 28.45 5.54 -6.40
CA VAL A 230 27.50 5.90 -5.37
C VAL A 230 26.95 7.30 -5.63
N LEU A 231 25.64 7.49 -5.38
CA LEU A 231 24.94 8.76 -5.46
C LEU A 231 24.41 9.11 -4.08
N THR A 232 24.75 10.30 -3.60
CA THR A 232 24.25 10.83 -2.31
C THR A 232 23.67 12.22 -2.50
N ASP A 233 23.03 12.73 -1.48
CA ASP A 233 22.79 14.15 -1.36
C ASP A 233 24.10 14.90 -0.97
N ARG A 234 23.99 16.14 -0.49
CA ARG A 234 25.12 16.96 -0.05
C ARG A 234 25.29 16.99 1.47
N GLY A 235 24.71 16.03 2.18
CA GLY A 235 24.83 15.91 3.62
C GLY A 235 26.28 15.90 4.09
N SER A 236 26.52 16.40 5.30
CA SER A 236 27.88 16.45 5.89
C SER A 236 28.46 15.06 6.09
N GLU A 237 27.63 14.07 6.32
CA GLU A 237 27.99 12.65 6.45
C GLU A 237 28.55 12.01 5.18
N PHE A 238 28.35 12.64 4.02
CA PHE A 238 28.89 12.20 2.72
C PHE A 238 30.04 13.06 2.24
N LYS A 239 30.77 13.72 3.15
CA LYS A 239 31.97 14.54 2.87
C LYS A 239 33.20 13.96 3.57
N GLY A 240 34.38 14.53 3.32
CA GLY A 240 35.61 14.15 4.00
C GLY A 240 35.90 12.65 3.96
N ALA A 241 35.88 11.99 5.10
CA ALA A 241 36.20 10.57 5.23
C ALA A 241 35.39 9.65 4.30
N PHE A 242 34.15 10.00 3.96
CA PHE A 242 33.36 9.25 2.99
C PHE A 242 33.91 9.40 1.57
N ASP A 243 34.26 10.64 1.16
CA ASP A 243 34.89 10.90 -0.16
C ASP A 243 36.25 10.20 -0.30
N GLU A 244 37.05 10.26 0.76
CA GLU A 244 38.36 9.60 0.80
C GLU A 244 38.21 8.08 0.67
N THR A 245 37.23 7.51 1.38
CA THR A 245 36.91 6.08 1.29
C THR A 245 36.45 5.70 -0.11
N CYS A 246 35.59 6.47 -0.74
CA CYS A 246 35.18 6.22 -2.13
C CYS A 246 36.37 6.22 -3.08
N ARG A 247 37.27 7.22 -2.93
CA ARG A 247 38.47 7.36 -3.76
C ARG A 247 39.43 6.18 -3.57
N ALA A 248 39.68 5.80 -2.31
CA ALA A 248 40.55 4.67 -1.98
C ALA A 248 40.02 3.31 -2.52
N LEU A 249 38.72 3.18 -2.65
CA LEU A 249 38.06 1.99 -3.18
C LEU A 249 37.81 2.03 -4.70
N GLY A 250 38.22 3.10 -5.38
CA GLY A 250 37.95 3.27 -6.81
C GLY A 250 36.46 3.49 -7.16
N ILE A 251 35.64 3.88 -6.18
CA ILE A 251 34.21 4.08 -6.36
C ILE A 251 33.94 5.55 -6.70
N ARG A 252 33.25 5.81 -7.81
CA ARG A 252 32.89 7.16 -8.20
C ARG A 252 31.80 7.72 -7.28
N HIS A 253 32.09 8.74 -6.49
CA HIS A 253 31.10 9.46 -5.70
C HIS A 253 30.47 10.59 -6.52
N THR A 254 29.14 10.59 -6.63
CA THR A 254 28.35 11.62 -7.30
C THR A 254 27.36 12.22 -6.29
N ARG A 255 27.18 13.54 -6.34
CA ARG A 255 26.22 14.24 -5.47
C ARG A 255 25.08 14.80 -6.29
N THR A 256 23.87 14.81 -5.73
CA THR A 256 22.70 15.45 -6.35
C THR A 256 22.93 16.93 -6.54
N ARG A 257 22.37 17.52 -7.61
CA ARG A 257 22.40 18.98 -7.80
C ARG A 257 21.48 19.67 -6.77
N PRO A 258 21.79 20.88 -6.30
CA PRO A 258 20.91 21.65 -5.43
C PRO A 258 19.51 21.75 -6.04
N ARG A 259 18.47 21.60 -5.24
CA ARG A 259 17.05 21.62 -5.64
C ARG A 259 16.61 20.52 -6.64
N HIS A 260 17.43 19.47 -6.84
CA HIS A 260 17.12 18.33 -7.68
C HIS A 260 17.08 17.02 -6.87
N ALA A 261 16.37 17.04 -5.73
CA ALA A 261 16.20 15.88 -4.84
C ALA A 261 15.69 14.63 -5.58
N TRP A 262 14.89 14.80 -6.63
CA TRP A 262 14.35 13.67 -7.42
C TRP A 262 15.39 12.76 -8.07
N THR A 263 16.67 13.18 -8.13
CA THR A 263 17.74 12.30 -8.64
C THR A 263 18.09 11.17 -7.66
N ASN A 264 17.74 11.28 -6.37
CA ASN A 264 17.91 10.24 -5.34
C ASN A 264 16.65 9.39 -5.10
N GLY A 265 15.68 9.45 -6.02
CA GLY A 265 14.36 8.86 -5.88
C GLY A 265 14.31 7.34 -5.64
N PHE A 266 15.39 6.59 -5.87
CA PHE A 266 15.45 5.16 -5.56
C PHE A 266 15.55 4.93 -4.05
N VAL A 267 16.50 5.58 -3.39
CA VAL A 267 16.68 5.44 -1.95
C VAL A 267 15.56 6.12 -1.17
N GLU A 268 15.07 7.28 -1.63
CA GLU A 268 13.92 7.96 -1.01
C GLU A 268 12.67 7.06 -1.02
N ARG A 269 12.44 6.35 -2.13
CA ARG A 269 11.33 5.41 -2.25
C ARG A 269 11.50 4.19 -1.33
N LEU A 270 12.72 3.68 -1.18
CA LEU A 270 13.05 2.61 -0.25
C LEU A 270 12.83 3.08 1.19
N GLN A 271 13.33 4.27 1.55
CA GLN A 271 13.13 4.87 2.88
C GLN A 271 11.65 5.06 3.19
N GLY A 272 10.86 5.59 2.23
CA GLY A 272 9.43 5.68 2.36
C GLY A 272 8.75 4.31 2.58
N THR A 273 9.24 3.27 1.91
CA THR A 273 8.77 1.89 2.11
C THR A 273 9.14 1.37 3.50
N ILE A 274 10.38 1.56 3.94
CA ILE A 274 10.85 1.15 5.28
C ILE A 274 10.03 1.90 6.35
N LEU A 275 9.82 3.20 6.17
CA LEU A 275 9.04 4.00 7.11
C LEU A 275 7.59 3.49 7.20
N ASP A 276 6.96 3.23 6.07
CA ASP A 276 5.54 2.89 5.99
C ASP A 276 5.24 1.44 6.34
N GLU A 277 6.07 0.50 5.87
CA GLU A 277 5.80 -0.93 5.96
C GLU A 277 6.56 -1.59 7.12
N HIS A 278 7.53 -0.89 7.72
CA HIS A 278 8.29 -1.39 8.86
C HIS A 278 8.18 -0.48 10.10
N TRP A 279 8.81 0.71 10.12
CA TRP A 279 8.89 1.50 11.34
C TRP A 279 7.54 1.90 11.91
N ARG A 280 6.63 2.39 11.07
CA ARG A 280 5.27 2.79 11.48
C ARG A 280 4.47 1.63 12.06
N ILE A 281 4.73 0.41 11.61
CA ILE A 281 4.07 -0.80 12.09
C ILE A 281 4.74 -1.29 13.37
N GLN A 282 6.07 -1.39 13.39
CA GLN A 282 6.82 -1.90 14.54
C GLN A 282 6.61 -1.04 15.79
N PHE A 283 6.69 0.28 15.67
CA PHE A 283 6.46 1.19 16.79
C PHE A 283 5.01 1.23 17.32
N ARG A 284 4.08 0.62 16.60
CA ARG A 284 2.70 0.42 17.06
C ARG A 284 2.49 -0.93 17.72
N ARG A 285 3.36 -1.89 17.42
CA ARG A 285 3.22 -3.27 17.93
C ARG A 285 3.97 -3.49 19.23
N ARG A 286 5.12 -2.84 19.42
CA ARG A 286 5.98 -3.08 20.59
C ARG A 286 6.87 -1.91 20.92
N TYR A 287 7.33 -1.91 22.16
CA TYR A 287 8.31 -0.98 22.69
C TYR A 287 9.73 -1.51 22.46
N PHE A 288 10.66 -0.63 22.09
CA PHE A 288 12.06 -1.00 21.89
C PHE A 288 12.94 -0.34 22.93
N THR A 289 13.76 -1.12 23.60
CA THR A 289 14.67 -0.68 24.66
C THR A 289 16.15 -0.70 24.22
N SER A 290 16.47 -1.26 23.05
CA SER A 290 17.84 -1.31 22.57
C SER A 290 17.93 -1.07 21.05
N ARG A 291 19.06 -0.49 20.63
CA ARG A 291 19.38 -0.31 19.20
C ARG A 291 19.60 -1.62 18.49
N ALA A 292 20.16 -2.63 19.18
CA ALA A 292 20.36 -3.96 18.62
C ALA A 292 19.02 -4.63 18.22
N ALA A 293 18.02 -4.56 19.09
CA ALA A 293 16.69 -5.08 18.80
C ALA A 293 16.03 -4.35 17.59
N LEU A 294 16.20 -3.04 17.48
CA LEU A 294 15.76 -2.28 16.32
C LEU A 294 16.49 -2.73 15.05
N GLN A 295 17.81 -2.90 15.10
CA GLN A 295 18.62 -3.33 13.98
C GLN A 295 18.17 -4.71 13.47
N GLN A 296 17.94 -5.66 14.36
CA GLN A 296 17.45 -7.01 14.00
C GLN A 296 16.11 -6.93 13.25
N THR A 297 15.20 -6.06 13.66
CA THR A 297 13.92 -5.92 12.95
C THR A 297 14.08 -5.28 11.58
N LEU A 298 14.99 -4.31 11.45
CA LEU A 298 15.31 -3.71 10.16
C LEU A 298 15.92 -4.74 9.19
N GLU A 299 16.84 -5.57 9.67
CA GLU A 299 17.46 -6.63 8.88
C GLU A 299 16.45 -7.69 8.43
N ALA A 300 15.56 -8.10 9.33
CA ALA A 300 14.47 -9.01 8.98
C ALA A 300 13.54 -8.41 7.93
N PHE A 301 13.19 -7.11 8.06
CA PHE A 301 12.38 -6.42 7.07
C PHE A 301 13.10 -6.28 5.72
N LEU A 302 14.38 -5.92 5.71
CA LEU A 302 15.15 -5.76 4.46
C LEU A 302 15.35 -7.11 3.77
N ARG A 303 15.52 -8.20 4.51
CA ARG A 303 15.51 -9.55 3.94
C ARG A 303 14.17 -9.84 3.27
N PHE A 304 13.06 -9.62 3.95
CA PHE A 304 11.72 -9.74 3.36
C PHE A 304 11.54 -8.83 2.13
N TYR A 305 11.96 -7.58 2.21
CA TYR A 305 11.89 -6.61 1.10
C TYR A 305 12.64 -7.10 -0.14
N ASN A 306 13.82 -7.65 0.04
CA ASN A 306 14.67 -8.11 -1.04
C ASN A 306 14.26 -9.48 -1.61
N GLU A 307 13.83 -10.41 -0.77
CA GLU A 307 13.65 -11.82 -1.15
C GLU A 307 12.18 -12.21 -1.39
N GLN A 308 11.24 -11.53 -0.76
CA GLN A 308 9.84 -11.95 -0.75
C GLN A 308 8.86 -10.90 -1.25
N ARG A 309 9.15 -9.60 -1.08
CA ARG A 309 8.25 -8.51 -1.43
C ARG A 309 8.26 -8.24 -2.93
N PRO A 310 7.15 -8.48 -3.67
CA PRO A 310 7.12 -8.25 -5.11
C PRO A 310 7.14 -6.75 -5.45
N HIS A 311 7.93 -6.39 -6.45
CA HIS A 311 8.08 -5.01 -6.93
C HIS A 311 7.38 -4.84 -8.27
N GLN A 312 6.38 -3.94 -8.33
CA GLN A 312 5.59 -3.67 -9.53
C GLN A 312 6.23 -2.65 -10.48
N GLY A 313 7.44 -2.19 -10.19
CA GLY A 313 8.17 -1.28 -11.06
C GLY A 313 8.49 -1.91 -12.42
N TYR A 314 8.70 -1.07 -13.44
CA TYR A 314 8.92 -1.48 -14.84
C TYR A 314 10.10 -2.46 -15.03
N ARG A 315 11.08 -2.45 -14.14
CA ARG A 315 12.27 -3.34 -14.20
C ARG A 315 12.00 -4.72 -13.61
N LEU A 316 11.34 -4.77 -12.46
CA LEU A 316 11.11 -6.01 -11.71
C LEU A 316 9.80 -6.71 -12.08
N ARG A 317 8.80 -5.97 -12.57
CA ARG A 317 7.53 -6.52 -13.09
C ARG A 317 6.91 -7.61 -12.23
N GLY A 318 6.93 -7.44 -10.91
CA GLY A 318 6.43 -8.41 -9.94
C GLY A 318 7.51 -9.34 -9.34
N GLN A 319 8.74 -9.30 -9.83
CA GLN A 319 9.86 -10.02 -9.24
C GLN A 319 10.36 -9.35 -7.95
N VAL A 320 11.23 -10.04 -7.23
CA VAL A 320 11.90 -9.52 -6.04
C VAL A 320 13.30 -9.01 -6.39
N PRO A 321 13.83 -8.00 -5.68
CA PRO A 321 15.16 -7.47 -5.91
C PRO A 321 16.28 -8.53 -5.92
N ALA A 322 16.22 -9.48 -5.02
CA ALA A 322 17.21 -10.55 -4.90
C ALA A 322 17.34 -11.42 -6.16
N ALA A 323 16.28 -11.57 -6.94
CA ALA A 323 16.31 -12.38 -8.16
C ALA A 323 17.30 -11.82 -9.21
N LEU A 324 17.38 -10.47 -9.32
CA LEU A 324 18.34 -9.82 -10.19
C LEU A 324 19.71 -9.63 -9.53
N PHE A 325 19.73 -9.31 -8.24
CA PHE A 325 20.96 -9.00 -7.52
C PHE A 325 21.89 -10.21 -7.39
N TRP A 326 21.36 -11.39 -7.12
CA TRP A 326 22.13 -12.64 -6.99
C TRP A 326 22.25 -13.41 -8.31
N GLY A 327 21.65 -12.93 -9.40
CA GLY A 327 21.62 -13.64 -10.68
C GLY A 327 23.01 -13.92 -11.27
N ALA A 328 23.98 -13.00 -11.11
CA ALA A 328 25.36 -13.22 -11.57
C ALA A 328 26.08 -14.30 -10.78
N ALA A 329 25.92 -14.33 -9.44
CA ALA A 329 26.53 -15.35 -8.59
C ALA A 329 25.94 -16.75 -8.88
N ALA A 330 24.63 -16.83 -9.14
CA ALA A 330 23.97 -18.07 -9.52
C ALA A 330 24.37 -18.57 -10.92
N ALA A 331 24.70 -17.66 -11.85
CA ALA A 331 25.21 -18.02 -13.18
C ALA A 331 26.67 -18.47 -13.15
N ALA A 332 27.51 -17.93 -12.24
CA ALA A 332 28.89 -18.31 -12.06
C ALA A 332 29.07 -19.63 -11.28
N ALA A 333 28.04 -20.09 -10.56
CA ALA A 333 28.02 -21.34 -9.79
C ALA A 333 27.47 -22.54 -10.58
N ARG A 334 27.01 -22.33 -11.82
CA ARG A 334 26.63 -23.38 -12.78
C ARG A 334 27.72 -23.61 -13.81
#